data_593c042ba70855ece799465372193fd3
#
_entry.id   593c042ba70855ece799465372193fd3
#
_cell.length_a   1.000
_cell.length_b   1.000
_cell.length_c   1.000
_cell.angle_alpha   90.00
_cell.angle_beta   90.00
_cell.angle_gamma   90.00
#
_symmetry.space_group_name_H-M   'P 1'
#
loop_
_entity.id
_entity.type
_entity.pdbx_description
1 polymer ?
#
loop_
_entity_poly.entity_id
_entity_poly.type
_entity_poly.pdbx_seq_one_letter_code
_entity_poly.pdbx_strand_id
1 'polypeptide(L)'
;MSEASTTASTAFFDSIDGVVQALADAGYFADRQLATAVFLAVKLQRPLLLEGEPGVGKTELAKALSKALQRELIRLQCYDGMELRDALYEWNYAAQMLHMRAAESLHAGSEGVHELEREIYQQRYLIRRPLLQALQAPLPGAVL
;
A
#
# COMPACT_ATOMS: atom_id res chain seq x y z
N MET A 1 7.24 15.24 21.26
CA MET A 1 7.37 16.40 20.34
C MET A 1 7.20 15.91 18.88
N SER A 2 6.08 15.28 18.54
CA SER A 2 5.87 14.69 17.17
C SER A 2 4.51 15.07 16.53
N GLU A 3 3.67 15.86 17.16
CA GLU A 3 2.34 16.22 16.60
C GLU A 3 2.35 17.43 15.65
N ALA A 4 3.37 18.26 15.71
CA ALA A 4 3.43 19.49 14.89
C ALA A 4 3.80 19.24 13.42
N SER A 5 4.43 18.10 13.08
CA SER A 5 4.87 17.79 11.71
C SER A 5 3.75 17.22 10.84
N THR A 6 2.78 16.54 11.43
CA THR A 6 1.66 15.91 10.71
C THR A 6 0.61 16.92 10.25
N THR A 7 0.38 17.97 11.04
CA THR A 7 -0.59 19.04 10.72
C THR A 7 -0.13 19.96 9.59
N ALA A 8 1.17 20.19 9.45
CA ALA A 8 1.71 21.05 8.39
C ALA A 8 1.56 20.44 6.99
N SER A 9 1.75 19.11 6.86
CA SER A 9 1.66 18.41 5.57
C SER A 9 0.23 18.34 5.01
N THR A 10 -0.80 18.44 5.85
CA THR A 10 -2.20 18.39 5.41
C THR A 10 -2.72 19.79 5.00
N ALA A 11 -2.11 20.86 5.50
CA ALA A 11 -2.52 22.23 5.21
C ALA A 11 -2.37 22.62 3.72
N PHE A 12 -1.40 22.04 3.00
CA PHE A 12 -1.24 22.28 1.56
C PHE A 12 -2.40 21.72 0.71
N PHE A 13 -3.12 20.72 1.22
CA PHE A 13 -4.29 20.14 0.56
C PHE A 13 -5.62 20.76 0.98
N ASP A 14 -5.62 21.96 1.56
CA ASP A 14 -6.83 22.70 1.94
C ASP A 14 -7.39 23.55 0.80
N SER A 15 -6.63 23.75 -0.26
CA SER A 15 -7.06 24.46 -1.46
C SER A 15 -6.46 23.82 -2.72
N ILE A 16 -7.11 24.08 -3.87
CA ILE A 16 -6.60 23.62 -5.18
C ILE A 16 -5.22 24.23 -5.47
N ASP A 17 -5.04 25.52 -5.16
CA ASP A 17 -3.77 26.20 -5.39
C ASP A 17 -2.66 25.65 -4.49
N GLY A 18 -3.01 25.25 -3.26
CA GLY A 18 -2.10 24.54 -2.35
C GLY A 18 -1.66 23.18 -2.90
N VAL A 19 -2.57 22.44 -3.56
CA VAL A 19 -2.23 21.17 -4.23
C VAL A 19 -1.28 21.41 -5.40
N VAL A 20 -1.53 22.42 -6.23
CA VAL A 20 -0.63 22.80 -7.34
C VAL A 20 0.76 23.07 -6.81
N GLN A 21 0.87 23.86 -5.74
CA GLN A 21 2.17 24.21 -5.16
C GLN A 21 2.87 22.99 -4.55
N ALA A 22 2.17 22.17 -3.78
CA ALA A 22 2.73 20.98 -3.15
C ALA A 22 3.24 19.96 -4.18
N LEU A 23 2.53 19.79 -5.29
CA LEU A 23 2.97 18.94 -6.39
C LEU A 23 4.19 19.54 -7.11
N ALA A 24 4.21 20.86 -7.33
CA ALA A 24 5.36 21.56 -7.93
C ALA A 24 6.62 21.41 -7.07
N ASP A 25 6.49 21.56 -5.74
CA ASP A 25 7.59 21.36 -4.79
C ASP A 25 8.09 19.90 -4.77
N ALA A 26 7.20 18.96 -5.07
CA ALA A 26 7.56 17.56 -5.24
C ALA A 26 8.19 17.24 -6.62
N GLY A 27 8.25 18.23 -7.53
CA GLY A 27 8.79 18.12 -8.88
C GLY A 27 7.78 17.71 -9.95
N TYR A 28 6.48 17.87 -9.69
CA TYR A 28 5.41 17.52 -10.62
C TYR A 28 4.53 18.74 -10.94
N PHE A 29 4.52 19.15 -12.20
CA PHE A 29 3.73 20.31 -12.66
C PHE A 29 2.34 19.87 -13.12
N ALA A 30 1.36 20.00 -12.22
CA ALA A 30 -0.04 19.71 -12.52
C ALA A 30 -0.76 20.94 -13.07
N ASP A 31 -1.62 20.73 -14.06
CA ASP A 31 -2.59 21.75 -14.43
C ASP A 31 -3.69 21.86 -13.35
N ARG A 32 -4.52 22.90 -13.46
CA ARG A 32 -5.58 23.15 -12.49
C ARG A 32 -6.66 22.05 -12.48
N GLN A 33 -6.91 21.41 -13.62
CA GLN A 33 -7.89 20.33 -13.73
C GLN A 33 -7.45 19.11 -12.95
N LEU A 34 -6.21 18.66 -13.15
CA LEU A 34 -5.61 17.54 -12.42
C LEU A 34 -5.50 17.84 -10.93
N ALA A 35 -5.04 19.05 -10.56
CA ALA A 35 -4.96 19.48 -9.18
C ALA A 35 -6.33 19.49 -8.48
N THR A 36 -7.39 19.87 -9.18
CA THR A 36 -8.76 19.80 -8.66
C THR A 36 -9.20 18.35 -8.43
N ALA A 37 -8.92 17.44 -9.37
CA ALA A 37 -9.23 16.03 -9.21
C ALA A 37 -8.49 15.42 -8.02
N VAL A 38 -7.20 15.71 -7.87
CA VAL A 38 -6.38 15.29 -6.73
C VAL A 38 -6.93 15.85 -5.42
N PHE A 39 -7.25 17.15 -5.37
CA PHE A 39 -7.85 17.79 -4.20
C PHE A 39 -9.12 17.09 -3.75
N LEU A 40 -10.04 16.82 -4.68
CA LEU A 40 -11.29 16.13 -4.39
C LEU A 40 -11.07 14.68 -3.94
N ALA A 41 -10.17 13.95 -4.60
CA ALA A 41 -9.84 12.57 -4.23
C ALA A 41 -9.31 12.48 -2.79
N VAL A 42 -8.41 13.38 -2.40
CA VAL A 42 -7.84 13.44 -1.05
C VAL A 42 -8.89 13.86 -0.02
N LYS A 43 -9.68 14.90 -0.30
CA LYS A 43 -10.72 15.42 0.63
C LYS A 43 -11.86 14.42 0.84
N LEU A 44 -12.29 13.73 -0.21
CA LEU A 44 -13.37 12.77 -0.16
C LEU A 44 -12.89 11.35 0.20
N GLN A 45 -11.58 11.15 0.31
CA GLN A 45 -10.99 9.82 0.52
C GLN A 45 -11.46 8.81 -0.52
N ARG A 46 -11.43 9.21 -1.79
CA ARG A 46 -11.84 8.39 -2.92
C ARG A 46 -10.66 8.08 -3.83
N PRO A 47 -10.66 6.90 -4.47
CA PRO A 47 -9.63 6.57 -5.45
C PRO A 47 -9.69 7.53 -6.64
N LEU A 48 -8.53 7.82 -7.22
CA LEU A 48 -8.39 8.62 -8.43
C LEU A 48 -7.99 7.69 -9.58
N LEU A 49 -8.83 7.65 -10.62
CA LEU A 49 -8.50 6.98 -11.88
C LEU A 49 -7.82 7.96 -12.83
N LEU A 50 -6.66 7.58 -13.36
CA LEU A 50 -5.91 8.35 -14.35
C LEU A 50 -5.79 7.55 -15.64
N GLU A 51 -6.32 8.09 -16.71
CA GLU A 51 -6.21 7.53 -18.05
C GLU A 51 -5.36 8.45 -18.92
N GLY A 52 -4.73 7.91 -19.94
CA GLY A 52 -3.91 8.66 -20.90
C GLY A 52 -2.79 7.80 -21.50
N GLU A 53 -2.14 8.35 -22.51
CA GLU A 53 -1.04 7.70 -23.23
C GLU A 53 0.12 7.30 -22.31
N PRO A 54 0.91 6.28 -22.68
CA PRO A 54 2.16 5.97 -21.99
C PRO A 54 3.09 7.20 -21.95
N GLY A 55 3.77 7.40 -20.80
CA GLY A 55 4.76 8.48 -20.66
C GLY A 55 4.22 9.84 -20.24
N VAL A 56 2.90 10.05 -20.13
CA VAL A 56 2.32 11.35 -19.72
C VAL A 56 2.45 11.69 -18.24
N GLY A 57 3.13 10.85 -17.47
CA GLY A 57 3.42 11.15 -16.04
C GLY A 57 2.44 10.59 -15.01
N LYS A 58 1.54 9.66 -15.37
CA LYS A 58 0.59 9.04 -14.42
C LYS A 58 1.25 8.46 -13.16
N THR A 59 2.31 7.69 -13.35
CA THR A 59 3.09 7.09 -12.24
C THR A 59 3.86 8.13 -11.44
N GLU A 60 4.35 9.18 -12.11
CA GLU A 60 5.08 10.27 -11.44
C GLU A 60 4.16 11.08 -10.52
N LEU A 61 2.86 11.22 -10.87
CA LEU A 61 1.89 11.84 -9.98
C LEU A 61 1.79 11.08 -8.64
N ALA A 62 1.73 9.75 -8.66
CA ALA A 62 1.67 8.95 -7.43
C ALA A 62 2.93 9.14 -6.55
N LYS A 63 4.11 9.23 -7.17
CA LYS A 63 5.37 9.54 -6.47
C LYS A 63 5.37 10.95 -5.87
N ALA A 64 4.90 11.94 -6.64
CA ALA A 64 4.79 13.31 -6.17
C ALA A 64 3.80 13.43 -5.01
N LEU A 65 2.64 12.75 -5.09
CA LEU A 65 1.66 12.68 -4.01
C LEU A 65 2.22 12.02 -2.75
N SER A 66 2.94 10.91 -2.89
CA SER A 66 3.63 10.26 -1.77
C SER A 66 4.57 11.23 -1.04
N LYS A 67 5.37 11.97 -1.80
CA LYS A 67 6.25 13.01 -1.27
C LYS A 67 5.49 14.14 -0.60
N ALA A 68 4.52 14.73 -1.30
CA ALA A 68 3.75 15.88 -0.82
C ALA A 68 2.93 15.56 0.43
N LEU A 69 2.36 14.36 0.49
CA LEU A 69 1.59 13.87 1.63
C LEU A 69 2.45 13.25 2.73
N GLN A 70 3.75 13.05 2.49
CA GLN A 70 4.66 12.32 3.38
C GLN A 70 4.13 10.92 3.74
N ARG A 71 3.58 10.21 2.75
CA ARG A 71 3.03 8.87 2.88
C ARG A 71 3.86 7.88 2.11
N GLU A 72 3.91 6.66 2.59
CA GLU A 72 4.56 5.56 1.88
C GLU A 72 3.88 5.33 0.52
N LEU A 73 4.68 5.12 -0.53
CA LEU A 73 4.18 4.72 -1.84
C LEU A 73 4.25 3.20 -1.94
N ILE A 74 3.08 2.59 -2.07
CA ILE A 74 2.96 1.15 -2.28
C ILE A 74 2.48 0.92 -3.72
N ARG A 75 3.24 0.15 -4.50
CA ARG A 75 2.94 -0.09 -5.90
C ARG A 75 2.32 -1.48 -6.09
N LEU A 76 1.12 -1.51 -6.63
CA LEU A 76 0.48 -2.71 -7.16
C LEU A 76 0.50 -2.66 -8.69
N GLN A 77 1.15 -3.62 -9.32
CA GLN A 77 1.13 -3.77 -10.77
C GLN A 77 0.15 -4.89 -11.13
N CYS A 78 -0.98 -4.49 -11.72
CA CYS A 78 -1.99 -5.44 -12.17
C CYS A 78 -1.55 -6.14 -13.47
N TYR A 79 -2.00 -7.36 -13.65
CA TYR A 79 -1.80 -8.17 -14.86
C TYR A 79 -3.08 -8.97 -15.16
N ASP A 80 -3.22 -9.42 -16.40
CA ASP A 80 -4.40 -10.17 -16.83
C ASP A 80 -4.55 -11.48 -16.03
N GLY A 81 -5.75 -11.70 -15.48
CA GLY A 81 -6.04 -12.86 -14.65
C GLY A 81 -5.67 -12.72 -13.18
N MET A 82 -5.20 -11.53 -12.73
CA MET A 82 -4.93 -11.28 -11.32
C MET A 82 -6.22 -11.37 -10.49
N GLU A 83 -6.20 -12.18 -9.46
CA GLU A 83 -7.30 -12.29 -8.50
C GLU A 83 -7.08 -11.40 -7.28
N LEU A 84 -8.15 -11.10 -6.53
CA LEU A 84 -8.08 -10.28 -5.33
C LEU A 84 -7.08 -10.83 -4.30
N ARG A 85 -7.00 -12.15 -4.14
CA ARG A 85 -6.05 -12.79 -3.22
C ARG A 85 -4.60 -12.50 -3.60
N ASP A 86 -4.27 -12.41 -4.90
CA ASP A 86 -2.92 -12.13 -5.38
C ASP A 86 -2.46 -10.71 -5.02
N ALA A 87 -3.41 -9.79 -4.86
CA ALA A 87 -3.17 -8.43 -4.40
C ALA A 87 -3.11 -8.30 -2.87
N LEU A 88 -3.78 -9.20 -2.12
CA LEU A 88 -3.90 -9.13 -0.67
C LEU A 88 -2.78 -9.86 0.05
N TYR A 89 -2.60 -11.15 -0.21
CA TYR A 89 -1.61 -11.97 0.50
C TYR A 89 -1.22 -13.23 -0.27
N GLU A 90 -0.12 -13.80 0.16
CA GLU A 90 0.36 -15.09 -0.27
C GLU A 90 0.86 -15.87 0.95
N TRP A 91 0.70 -17.19 0.93
CA TRP A 91 1.28 -18.05 1.96
C TRP A 91 2.72 -18.41 1.62
N ASN A 92 3.62 -18.28 2.58
CA ASN A 92 5.00 -18.73 2.44
C ASN A 92 5.07 -20.26 2.58
N TYR A 93 4.67 -20.96 1.52
CA TYR A 93 4.65 -22.43 1.50
C TYR A 93 6.02 -23.04 1.79
N ALA A 94 7.10 -22.43 1.33
CA ALA A 94 8.45 -22.92 1.59
C ALA A 94 8.76 -22.93 3.08
N ALA A 95 8.43 -21.85 3.79
CA ALA A 95 8.62 -21.77 5.23
C ALA A 95 7.68 -22.70 6.01
N GLN A 96 6.42 -22.86 5.54
CA GLN A 96 5.48 -23.84 6.10
C GLN A 96 6.00 -25.28 5.98
N MET A 97 6.49 -25.67 4.78
CA MET A 97 7.07 -26.99 4.54
C MET A 97 8.29 -27.25 5.41
N LEU A 98 9.16 -26.26 5.56
CA LEU A 98 10.33 -26.39 6.42
C LEU A 98 9.93 -26.59 7.89
N HIS A 99 8.92 -25.85 8.35
CA HIS A 99 8.37 -25.98 9.69
C HIS A 99 7.76 -27.37 9.93
N MET A 100 6.95 -27.84 8.99
CA MET A 100 6.36 -29.18 9.06
C MET A 100 7.42 -30.28 9.16
N ARG A 101 8.46 -30.24 8.33
CA ARG A 101 9.57 -31.20 8.39
C ARG A 101 10.34 -31.16 9.70
N ALA A 102 10.55 -29.97 10.26
CA ALA A 102 11.17 -29.81 11.57
C ALA A 102 10.30 -30.37 12.70
N ALA A 103 8.98 -30.17 12.62
CA ALA A 103 8.03 -30.68 13.61
C ALA A 103 7.87 -32.22 13.52
N GLU A 104 7.87 -32.82 12.34
CA GLU A 104 7.85 -34.29 12.15
C GLU A 104 9.01 -34.97 12.84
N SER A 105 10.19 -34.35 12.89
CA SER A 105 11.36 -34.89 13.57
C SER A 105 11.25 -34.85 15.09
N LEU A 106 10.35 -34.05 15.65
CA LEU A 106 10.19 -33.82 17.09
C LEU A 106 8.92 -34.45 17.67
N HIS A 107 7.88 -34.72 16.88
CA HIS A 107 6.57 -35.16 17.34
C HIS A 107 6.08 -36.38 16.56
N ALA A 108 6.29 -37.58 17.09
CA ALA A 108 5.79 -38.84 16.52
C ALA A 108 4.42 -39.23 17.12
N GLY A 109 3.44 -38.35 17.21
CA GLY A 109 2.12 -38.63 17.76
C GLY A 109 0.96 -37.91 17.08
N SER A 110 -0.23 -38.54 17.03
CA SER A 110 -1.43 -38.05 16.35
C SER A 110 -2.02 -36.75 16.92
N GLU A 111 -1.76 -36.38 18.13
CA GLU A 111 -2.19 -35.10 18.74
C GLU A 111 -1.43 -33.90 18.19
N GLY A 112 -0.22 -34.09 17.67
CA GLY A 112 0.59 -33.02 17.08
C GLY A 112 0.08 -32.50 15.72
N VAL A 113 -0.74 -33.27 15.00
CA VAL A 113 -1.19 -32.88 13.64
C VAL A 113 -2.14 -31.68 13.67
N HIS A 114 -3.09 -31.67 14.58
CA HIS A 114 -4.05 -30.54 14.68
C HIS A 114 -3.41 -29.26 15.23
N GLU A 115 -2.40 -29.40 16.05
CA GLU A 115 -1.62 -28.26 16.54
C GLU A 115 -0.73 -27.70 15.43
N LEU A 116 -0.10 -28.57 14.66
CA LEU A 116 0.69 -28.22 13.48
C LEU A 116 -0.12 -27.52 12.40
N GLU A 117 -1.35 -27.98 12.12
CA GLU A 117 -2.26 -27.31 11.18
C GLU A 117 -2.57 -25.87 11.60
N ARG A 118 -2.79 -25.61 12.88
CA ARG A 118 -2.99 -24.25 13.39
C ARG A 118 -1.73 -23.39 13.32
N GLU A 119 -0.57 -23.99 13.48
CA GLU A 119 0.70 -23.28 13.44
C GLU A 119 1.11 -22.83 12.05
N ILE A 120 0.83 -23.62 11.01
CA ILE A 120 1.20 -23.27 9.62
C ILE A 120 0.38 -22.12 9.04
N TYR A 121 -0.84 -21.84 9.55
CA TYR A 121 -1.69 -20.74 9.14
C TYR A 121 -1.55 -19.50 10.03
N GLN A 122 -0.46 -19.36 10.77
CA GLN A 122 -0.18 -18.15 11.55
C GLN A 122 0.32 -16.99 10.66
N GLN A 123 0.14 -15.78 11.16
CA GLN A 123 0.58 -14.54 10.46
C GLN A 123 2.06 -14.54 10.06
N ARG A 124 2.92 -15.30 10.77
CA ARG A 124 4.34 -15.40 10.44
C ARG A 124 4.64 -16.00 9.06
N TYR A 125 3.68 -16.78 8.52
CA TYR A 125 3.78 -17.36 7.17
C TYR A 125 3.01 -16.58 6.12
N LEU A 126 2.32 -15.50 6.51
CA LEU A 126 1.58 -14.64 5.61
C LEU A 126 2.51 -13.62 4.97
N ILE A 127 2.70 -13.69 3.67
CA ILE A 127 3.37 -12.66 2.88
C ILE A 127 2.32 -11.61 2.50
N ARG A 128 2.47 -10.41 3.04
CA ARG A 128 1.57 -9.30 2.74
C ARG A 128 1.87 -8.77 1.34
N ARG A 129 0.86 -8.74 0.49
CA ARG A 129 0.91 -8.15 -0.82
C ARG A 129 0.52 -6.66 -0.77
N PRO A 130 0.75 -5.87 -1.84
CA PRO A 130 0.60 -4.41 -1.81
C PRO A 130 -0.73 -3.89 -1.29
N LEU A 131 -1.86 -4.52 -1.64
CA LEU A 131 -3.17 -4.07 -1.17
C LEU A 131 -3.32 -4.24 0.35
N LEU A 132 -2.88 -5.37 0.91
CA LEU A 132 -2.92 -5.58 2.35
C LEU A 132 -1.92 -4.68 3.08
N GLN A 133 -0.74 -4.42 2.49
CA GLN A 133 0.23 -3.46 3.04
C GLN A 133 -0.39 -2.06 3.12
N ALA A 134 -1.07 -1.61 2.07
CA ALA A 134 -1.73 -0.30 2.06
C ALA A 134 -2.86 -0.20 3.10
N LEU A 135 -3.66 -1.26 3.27
CA LEU A 135 -4.74 -1.30 4.26
C LEU A 135 -4.23 -1.33 5.71
N GLN A 136 -3.04 -1.89 5.93
CA GLN A 136 -2.42 -1.99 7.25
C GLN A 136 -1.35 -0.92 7.50
N ALA A 137 -1.15 -0.01 6.56
CA ALA A 137 -0.17 1.07 6.71
C ALA A 137 -0.52 1.91 7.94
N PRO A 138 0.48 2.27 8.77
CA PRO A 138 0.26 3.16 9.90
C PRO A 138 -0.23 4.52 9.41
N LEU A 139 -1.03 5.20 10.23
CA LEU A 139 -1.46 6.57 9.92
C LEU A 139 -0.24 7.49 9.71
N PRO A 140 -0.30 8.37 8.71
CA PRO A 140 -1.47 8.84 7.94
C PRO A 140 -1.90 7.96 6.77
N GLY A 141 -1.49 6.72 6.68
CA GLY A 141 -1.80 5.79 5.59
C GLY A 141 -0.75 5.81 4.48
N ALA A 142 -1.02 5.08 3.40
CA ALA A 142 -0.16 4.97 2.23
C ALA A 142 -0.84 5.51 0.97
N VAL A 143 -0.04 5.75 -0.08
CA VAL A 143 -0.50 5.95 -1.45
C VAL A 143 -0.33 4.60 -2.18
N LEU A 144 -1.41 4.09 -2.77
CA LEU A 144 -1.40 2.84 -3.52
C LEU A 144 -1.54 3.14 -5.00
#